data_ab3f64359008b2fd32526a0a88a57c60
#
_entry.id   ab3f64359008b2fd32526a0a88a57c60
#
_cell.length_a   1.000
_cell.length_b   1.000
_cell.length_c   1.000
_cell.angle_alpha   90.00
_cell.angle_beta   90.00
_cell.angle_gamma   90.00
#
_symmetry.space_group_name_H-M   'P 1'
#
loop_
_entity.id
_entity.type
_entity.pdbx_description
1 polymer ?
#
loop_
_entity_poly.entity_id
_entity_poly.type
_entity_poly.pdbx_seq_one_letter_code
_entity_poly.pdbx_strand_id
1 'polypeptide(L)'
;MGSERAAAAPTVLARFPKARPALTPQIQAIYLNQYRDNRSGRTPAASAAQQLERWMHRQVAADIAGGAARATLELGAGTLNQLPFERFTAPYDIVEPFRELYIDSPERGRLRDVFADITEVPPERRYARITSIAAVEHMCDLPLVLARAARLLGDGGSLRVAYPSEGGLLWRLGWMATTGLEFRLRHGLDYGVLMRHEHVNTAWEIEVLLKALFAEVRITSFGLGRQLSLYRFAAARGPRLETAAAWEEAFQASARGPLGGRRKPVGSSSR
;
A
#
# COMPACT_ATOMS: atom_id res chain seq x y z
N MET A 1 23.98 11.68 5.35
CA MET A 1 22.52 11.43 5.12
C MET A 1 22.15 9.95 4.92
N GLY A 2 23.03 9.05 4.47
CA GLY A 2 22.74 7.60 4.37
C GLY A 2 22.82 6.85 5.69
N SER A 3 23.77 7.19 6.58
CA SER A 3 23.99 6.48 7.85
C SER A 3 22.95 6.75 8.94
N GLU A 4 22.42 7.96 9.03
CA GLU A 4 21.37 8.31 10.02
C GLU A 4 20.05 7.58 9.78
N ARG A 5 19.74 7.23 8.52
CA ARG A 5 18.48 6.56 8.16
C ARG A 5 18.55 5.04 8.29
N ALA A 6 19.74 4.45 8.13
CA ALA A 6 19.97 3.04 8.48
C ALA A 6 19.83 2.81 10.00
N ALA A 7 20.27 3.78 10.82
CA ALA A 7 20.07 3.77 12.26
C ALA A 7 18.60 3.91 12.70
N ALA A 8 17.72 4.44 11.87
CA ALA A 8 16.29 4.57 12.17
C ALA A 8 15.47 3.28 11.93
N ALA A 9 15.98 2.33 11.13
CA ALA A 9 15.23 1.11 10.79
C ALA A 9 14.87 0.27 12.02
N PRO A 10 15.76 -0.01 13.00
CA PRO A 10 15.39 -0.77 14.19
C PRO A 10 14.27 -0.12 15.00
N THR A 11 14.31 1.22 15.14
CA THR A 11 13.27 1.98 15.86
C THR A 11 11.92 1.91 15.14
N VAL A 12 11.92 1.92 13.80
CA VAL A 12 10.68 1.77 13.02
C VAL A 12 10.17 0.34 13.11
N LEU A 13 11.04 -0.67 12.95
CA LEU A 13 10.68 -2.09 13.04
C LEU A 13 10.04 -2.46 14.38
N ALA A 14 10.54 -1.89 15.49
CA ALA A 14 10.01 -2.13 16.83
C ALA A 14 8.53 -1.69 17.00
N ARG A 15 7.98 -0.92 16.05
CA ARG A 15 6.57 -0.49 16.06
C ARG A 15 5.63 -1.48 15.37
N PHE A 16 6.15 -2.54 14.77
CA PHE A 16 5.39 -3.53 14.02
C PHE A 16 5.32 -4.88 14.74
N PRO A 17 4.24 -5.66 14.53
CA PRO A 17 3.08 -5.30 13.73
C PRO A 17 2.24 -4.21 14.38
N LYS A 18 1.69 -3.29 13.57
CA LYS A 18 0.81 -2.24 14.05
C LYS A 18 -0.60 -2.75 14.27
N ALA A 19 -1.33 -2.10 15.17
CA ALA A 19 -2.76 -2.32 15.34
C ALA A 19 -3.52 -1.06 14.92
N ARG A 20 -4.66 -1.25 14.25
CA ARG A 20 -5.56 -0.13 13.93
C ARG A 20 -6.19 0.40 15.21
N PRO A 21 -6.16 1.71 15.49
CA PRO A 21 -6.90 2.28 16.60
C PRO A 21 -8.39 1.93 16.50
N ALA A 22 -9.01 1.57 17.64
CA ALA A 22 -10.42 1.21 17.64
C ALA A 22 -11.30 2.41 17.23
N LEU A 23 -12.33 2.14 16.43
CA LEU A 23 -13.37 3.11 16.11
C LEU A 23 -14.51 3.00 17.13
N THR A 24 -15.14 4.14 17.44
CA THR A 24 -16.41 4.10 18.17
C THR A 24 -17.49 3.43 17.32
N PRO A 25 -18.53 2.80 17.91
CA PRO A 25 -19.60 2.15 17.14
C PRO A 25 -20.24 3.09 16.10
N GLN A 26 -20.40 4.38 16.43
CA GLN A 26 -20.93 5.39 15.53
C GLN A 26 -20.02 5.61 14.31
N ILE A 27 -18.72 5.81 14.54
CA ILE A 27 -17.75 6.04 13.44
C ILE A 27 -17.61 4.76 12.61
N GLN A 28 -17.64 3.59 13.24
CA GLN A 28 -17.58 2.31 12.54
C GLN A 28 -18.77 2.10 11.60
N ALA A 29 -19.99 2.46 12.03
CA ALA A 29 -21.17 2.38 11.16
C ALA A 29 -21.06 3.32 9.95
N ILE A 30 -20.58 4.56 10.15
CA ILE A 30 -20.34 5.53 9.06
C ILE A 30 -19.27 4.99 8.12
N TYR A 31 -18.16 4.49 8.67
CA TYR A 31 -17.06 3.93 7.90
C TYR A 31 -17.51 2.77 6.99
N LEU A 32 -18.28 1.82 7.54
CA LEU A 32 -18.80 0.69 6.77
C LEU A 32 -19.73 1.13 5.63
N ASN A 33 -20.53 2.18 5.85
CA ASN A 33 -21.39 2.74 4.80
C ASN A 33 -20.56 3.44 3.71
N GLN A 34 -19.62 4.31 4.09
CA GLN A 34 -18.73 4.97 3.13
C GLN A 34 -17.88 3.97 2.34
N TYR A 35 -17.41 2.91 2.99
CA TYR A 35 -16.65 1.85 2.34
C TYR A 35 -17.47 1.10 1.28
N ARG A 36 -18.77 0.90 1.52
CA ARG A 36 -19.71 0.33 0.52
C ARG A 36 -20.01 1.32 -0.61
N ASP A 37 -20.21 2.60 -0.29
CA ASP A 37 -20.52 3.64 -1.28
C ASP A 37 -19.32 3.90 -2.21
N ASN A 38 -18.11 3.95 -1.67
CA ASN A 38 -16.88 4.08 -2.46
C ASN A 38 -16.66 2.88 -3.39
N ARG A 39 -17.03 1.67 -2.97
CA ARG A 39 -17.01 0.47 -3.80
C ARG A 39 -18.01 0.52 -4.95
N SER A 40 -19.15 1.20 -4.78
CA SER A 40 -20.15 1.33 -5.83
C SER A 40 -19.79 2.33 -6.94
N GLY A 41 -18.61 2.97 -6.87
CA GLY A 41 -18.14 3.93 -7.89
C GLY A 41 -18.96 5.23 -7.97
N ARG A 42 -19.79 5.52 -6.99
CA ARG A 42 -20.76 6.63 -7.02
C ARG A 42 -20.27 7.94 -6.40
N THR A 43 -19.05 8.02 -5.89
CA THR A 43 -18.49 9.29 -5.42
C THR A 43 -17.95 10.08 -6.61
N PRO A 44 -18.48 11.29 -6.90
CA PRO A 44 -17.86 12.21 -7.83
C PRO A 44 -16.55 12.68 -7.21
N ALA A 45 -15.44 11.99 -7.54
CA ALA A 45 -14.13 12.45 -7.17
C ALA A 45 -13.91 13.82 -7.81
N ALA A 46 -13.65 14.85 -7.01
CA ALA A 46 -13.28 16.15 -7.52
C ALA A 46 -12.16 16.01 -8.54
N SER A 47 -12.17 16.76 -9.63
CA SER A 47 -11.20 16.68 -10.74
C SER A 47 -9.73 16.68 -10.30
N ALA A 48 -9.42 17.37 -9.19
CA ALA A 48 -8.09 17.37 -8.58
C ALA A 48 -7.70 16.01 -7.98
N ALA A 49 -8.60 15.32 -7.28
CA ALA A 49 -8.33 13.99 -6.72
C ALA A 49 -8.06 12.97 -7.84
N GLN A 50 -8.82 13.02 -8.94
CA GLN A 50 -8.59 12.18 -10.11
C GLN A 50 -7.23 12.46 -10.78
N GLN A 51 -6.78 13.71 -10.83
CA GLN A 51 -5.45 14.04 -11.37
C GLN A 51 -4.34 13.47 -10.50
N LEU A 52 -4.49 13.52 -9.17
CA LEU A 52 -3.55 12.95 -8.20
C LEU A 52 -3.48 11.43 -8.33
N GLU A 53 -4.63 10.77 -8.41
CA GLU A 53 -4.73 9.32 -8.62
C GLU A 53 -4.07 8.92 -9.95
N ARG A 54 -4.40 9.60 -11.04
CA ARG A 54 -3.76 9.39 -12.35
C ARG A 54 -2.24 9.59 -12.32
N TRP A 55 -1.75 10.57 -11.54
CA TRP A 55 -0.32 10.78 -11.40
C TRP A 55 0.36 9.56 -10.75
N MET A 56 -0.21 9.01 -9.66
CA MET A 56 0.31 7.81 -9.00
C MET A 56 0.38 6.61 -9.95
N HIS A 57 -0.71 6.31 -10.63
CA HIS A 57 -0.79 5.22 -11.59
C HIS A 57 0.23 5.37 -12.74
N ARG A 58 0.38 6.59 -13.28
CA ARG A 58 1.37 6.88 -14.32
C ARG A 58 2.81 6.75 -13.83
N GLN A 59 3.12 7.18 -12.59
CA GLN A 59 4.46 6.98 -12.03
C GLN A 59 4.78 5.48 -11.91
N VAL A 60 3.83 4.69 -11.44
CA VAL A 60 4.00 3.23 -11.34
C VAL A 60 4.18 2.60 -12.73
N ALA A 61 3.41 3.02 -13.72
CA ALA A 61 3.47 2.48 -15.08
C ALA A 61 4.65 3.01 -15.93
N ALA A 62 5.42 4.01 -15.49
CA ALA A 62 6.40 4.73 -16.31
C ALA A 62 7.60 3.88 -16.78
N ASP A 63 7.90 2.75 -16.14
CA ASP A 63 9.00 1.86 -16.52
C ASP A 63 8.64 0.85 -17.63
N ILE A 64 7.38 0.85 -18.06
CA ILE A 64 6.87 -0.08 -19.08
C ILE A 64 7.35 0.29 -20.48
N ALA A 65 7.86 1.48 -20.68
CA ALA A 65 8.35 1.95 -22.00
C ALA A 65 9.46 1.10 -22.61
N GLY A 66 10.06 0.17 -21.88
CA GLY A 66 11.15 -0.71 -22.34
C GLY A 66 10.74 -2.02 -23.01
N GLY A 67 9.45 -2.29 -23.22
CA GLY A 67 8.98 -3.34 -24.14
C GLY A 67 9.15 -4.80 -23.71
N ALA A 68 9.55 -5.12 -22.50
CA ALA A 68 9.69 -6.51 -22.06
C ALA A 68 8.42 -7.01 -21.36
N ALA A 69 7.85 -8.11 -21.86
CA ALA A 69 6.79 -8.87 -21.21
C ALA A 69 7.30 -9.48 -19.89
N ARG A 70 7.21 -8.72 -18.79
CA ARG A 70 7.76 -9.12 -17.49
C ARG A 70 6.63 -9.24 -16.47
N ALA A 71 6.56 -10.39 -15.79
CA ALA A 71 5.56 -10.64 -14.76
C ALA A 71 5.54 -9.52 -13.69
N THR A 72 4.34 -9.06 -13.37
CA THR A 72 4.07 -8.04 -12.35
C THR A 72 3.24 -8.65 -11.23
N LEU A 73 3.55 -8.26 -9.98
CA LEU A 73 2.72 -8.51 -8.81
C LEU A 73 2.25 -7.17 -8.25
N GLU A 74 0.95 -6.96 -8.11
CA GLU A 74 0.40 -5.77 -7.45
C GLU A 74 -0.06 -6.10 -6.04
N LEU A 75 0.39 -5.32 -5.05
CA LEU A 75 0.04 -5.45 -3.64
C LEU A 75 -1.06 -4.46 -3.28
N GLY A 76 -2.21 -4.97 -2.82
CA GLY A 76 -3.39 -4.17 -2.53
C GLY A 76 -4.02 -3.61 -3.80
N ALA A 77 -4.35 -4.48 -4.75
CA ALA A 77 -4.81 -4.09 -6.09
C ALA A 77 -6.22 -3.46 -6.11
N GLY A 78 -6.99 -3.61 -5.03
CA GLY A 78 -8.32 -3.04 -4.90
C GLY A 78 -9.22 -3.35 -6.10
N THR A 79 -9.74 -2.32 -6.75
CA THR A 79 -10.64 -2.43 -7.91
C THR A 79 -9.93 -2.57 -9.26
N LEU A 80 -8.62 -2.86 -9.26
CA LEU A 80 -7.75 -3.04 -10.44
C LEU A 80 -7.51 -1.74 -11.24
N ASN A 81 -7.52 -0.59 -10.58
CA ASN A 81 -7.37 0.73 -11.21
C ASN A 81 -6.01 0.95 -11.86
N GLN A 82 -4.99 0.13 -11.55
CA GLN A 82 -3.68 0.19 -12.22
C GLN A 82 -3.71 -0.40 -13.62
N LEU A 83 -4.48 -1.46 -13.86
CA LEU A 83 -4.46 -2.20 -15.11
C LEU A 83 -4.75 -1.38 -16.37
N PRO A 84 -5.65 -0.38 -16.38
CA PRO A 84 -5.84 0.50 -17.55
C PRO A 84 -4.58 1.30 -17.95
N PHE A 85 -3.63 1.50 -17.01
CA PHE A 85 -2.36 2.17 -17.27
C PHE A 85 -1.26 1.21 -17.74
N GLU A 86 -1.46 -0.10 -17.54
CA GLU A 86 -0.53 -1.15 -17.95
C GLU A 86 -0.77 -1.52 -19.43
N ARG A 87 0.18 -1.17 -20.31
CA ARG A 87 0.05 -1.29 -21.76
C ARG A 87 0.42 -2.67 -22.31
N PHE A 88 0.81 -3.63 -21.46
CA PHE A 88 1.33 -4.93 -21.88
C PHE A 88 0.44 -6.10 -21.47
N THR A 89 0.57 -7.20 -22.22
CA THR A 89 -0.06 -8.50 -21.96
C THR A 89 0.83 -9.42 -21.10
N ALA A 90 1.77 -8.86 -20.33
CA ALA A 90 2.61 -9.64 -19.43
C ALA A 90 1.76 -10.29 -18.31
N PRO A 91 2.18 -11.44 -17.76
CA PRO A 91 1.52 -12.02 -16.61
C PRO A 91 1.36 -11.03 -15.48
N TYR A 92 0.14 -10.88 -14.97
CA TYR A 92 -0.19 -9.95 -13.90
C TYR A 92 -0.88 -10.70 -12.76
N ASP A 93 -0.23 -10.72 -11.60
CA ASP A 93 -0.75 -11.30 -10.38
C ASP A 93 -1.09 -10.20 -9.40
N ILE A 94 -2.02 -10.49 -8.49
CA ILE A 94 -2.39 -9.55 -7.43
C ILE A 94 -2.37 -10.21 -6.05
N VAL A 95 -2.10 -9.40 -5.04
CA VAL A 95 -2.39 -9.70 -3.62
C VAL A 95 -3.51 -8.76 -3.20
N GLU A 96 -4.72 -9.31 -3.02
CA GLU A 96 -5.90 -8.55 -2.59
C GLU A 96 -6.82 -9.45 -1.76
N PRO A 97 -6.95 -9.22 -0.44
CA PRO A 97 -7.77 -10.05 0.44
C PRO A 97 -9.28 -9.90 0.19
N PHE A 98 -9.72 -8.79 -0.40
CA PHE A 98 -11.14 -8.49 -0.56
C PHE A 98 -11.63 -8.79 -1.97
N ARG A 99 -12.09 -10.02 -2.18
CA ARG A 99 -12.56 -10.50 -3.49
C ARG A 99 -13.61 -9.60 -4.14
N GLU A 100 -14.49 -9.03 -3.34
CA GLU A 100 -15.56 -8.15 -3.80
C GLU A 100 -15.08 -6.86 -4.46
N LEU A 101 -13.80 -6.47 -4.28
CA LEU A 101 -13.23 -5.30 -4.95
C LEU A 101 -12.94 -5.54 -6.43
N TYR A 102 -12.49 -6.73 -6.78
CA TYR A 102 -12.01 -7.01 -8.14
C TYR A 102 -12.89 -7.98 -8.94
N ILE A 103 -13.84 -8.68 -8.30
CA ILE A 103 -14.59 -9.76 -8.96
C ILE A 103 -15.40 -9.27 -10.16
N ASP A 104 -15.98 -8.07 -10.05
CA ASP A 104 -16.80 -7.45 -11.08
C ASP A 104 -16.03 -6.43 -11.94
N SER A 105 -14.71 -6.33 -11.76
CA SER A 105 -13.88 -5.42 -12.56
C SER A 105 -13.77 -5.89 -14.01
N PRO A 106 -13.92 -4.99 -15.01
CA PRO A 106 -13.71 -5.33 -16.42
C PRO A 106 -12.28 -5.80 -16.71
N GLU A 107 -11.31 -5.42 -15.86
CA GLU A 107 -9.90 -5.77 -16.00
C GLU A 107 -9.58 -7.17 -15.44
N ARG A 108 -10.54 -7.84 -14.76
CA ARG A 108 -10.29 -9.12 -14.08
C ARG A 108 -9.75 -10.20 -15.02
N GLY A 109 -10.19 -10.21 -16.28
CA GLY A 109 -9.71 -11.18 -17.29
C GLY A 109 -8.22 -11.08 -17.64
N ARG A 110 -7.53 -10.02 -17.20
CA ARG A 110 -6.09 -9.82 -17.39
C ARG A 110 -5.24 -10.44 -16.28
N LEU A 111 -5.86 -10.87 -15.18
CA LEU A 111 -5.15 -11.47 -14.05
C LEU A 111 -4.78 -12.93 -14.37
N ARG A 112 -3.54 -13.30 -14.06
CA ARG A 112 -3.07 -14.68 -14.06
C ARG A 112 -3.47 -15.39 -12.76
N ASP A 113 -3.01 -14.86 -11.60
CA ASP A 113 -3.31 -15.40 -10.29
C ASP A 113 -3.67 -14.31 -9.28
N VAL A 114 -4.45 -14.71 -8.29
CA VAL A 114 -4.90 -13.86 -7.19
C VAL A 114 -4.56 -14.54 -5.87
N PHE A 115 -3.93 -13.80 -4.96
CA PHE A 115 -3.58 -14.24 -3.61
C PHE A 115 -4.28 -13.35 -2.59
N ALA A 116 -4.72 -13.92 -1.47
CA ALA A 116 -5.29 -13.12 -0.38
C ALA A 116 -4.20 -12.47 0.48
N ASP A 117 -3.03 -13.11 0.55
CA ASP A 117 -1.87 -12.63 1.30
C ASP A 117 -0.58 -12.86 0.52
N ILE A 118 0.42 -11.99 0.72
CA ILE A 118 1.71 -12.12 0.03
C ILE A 118 2.46 -13.41 0.41
N THR A 119 2.17 -13.98 1.57
CA THR A 119 2.76 -15.25 2.01
C THR A 119 2.24 -16.47 1.24
N GLU A 120 1.10 -16.31 0.54
CA GLU A 120 0.54 -17.34 -0.34
C GLU A 120 1.22 -17.37 -1.71
N VAL A 121 1.94 -16.30 -2.07
CA VAL A 121 2.70 -16.28 -3.33
C VAL A 121 3.82 -17.30 -3.27
N PRO A 122 3.90 -18.27 -4.22
CA PRO A 122 4.93 -19.30 -4.22
C PRO A 122 6.34 -18.70 -4.16
N PRO A 123 7.21 -19.20 -3.26
CA PRO A 123 8.52 -18.59 -3.02
C PRO A 123 9.49 -18.68 -4.21
N GLU A 124 9.22 -19.57 -5.16
CA GLU A 124 9.97 -19.72 -6.40
C GLU A 124 9.56 -18.72 -7.49
N ARG A 125 8.41 -18.06 -7.36
CA ARG A 125 8.00 -17.04 -8.31
C ARG A 125 8.94 -15.86 -8.31
N ARG A 126 9.18 -15.33 -9.52
CA ARG A 126 9.98 -14.12 -9.71
C ARG A 126 9.23 -13.12 -10.56
N TYR A 127 9.26 -11.87 -10.08
CA TYR A 127 8.62 -10.75 -10.74
C TYR A 127 9.66 -9.72 -11.17
N ALA A 128 9.54 -9.20 -12.37
CA ALA A 128 10.36 -8.08 -12.80
C ALA A 128 9.88 -6.76 -12.18
N ARG A 129 8.61 -6.72 -11.78
CA ARG A 129 7.99 -5.58 -11.11
C ARG A 129 7.10 -6.07 -9.98
N ILE A 130 7.21 -5.39 -8.84
CA ILE A 130 6.21 -5.45 -7.80
C ILE A 130 5.70 -4.04 -7.59
N THR A 131 4.38 -3.84 -7.56
CA THR A 131 3.76 -2.53 -7.50
C THR A 131 2.81 -2.43 -6.33
N SER A 132 2.60 -1.21 -5.81
CA SER A 132 1.56 -0.93 -4.82
C SER A 132 1.16 0.53 -4.93
N ILE A 133 -0.14 0.81 -5.00
CA ILE A 133 -0.68 2.15 -5.16
C ILE A 133 -1.70 2.42 -4.07
N ALA A 134 -1.42 3.40 -3.21
CA ALA A 134 -2.29 3.82 -2.10
C ALA A 134 -2.77 2.63 -1.23
N ALA A 135 -1.83 1.72 -0.88
CA ALA A 135 -2.13 0.53 -0.10
C ALA A 135 -1.14 0.29 1.06
N VAL A 136 0.15 0.60 0.89
CA VAL A 136 1.18 0.35 1.93
C VAL A 136 0.95 1.13 3.22
N GLU A 137 0.28 2.27 3.17
CA GLU A 137 -0.11 3.07 4.33
C GLU A 137 -1.11 2.35 5.24
N HIS A 138 -1.82 1.37 4.71
CA HIS A 138 -2.84 0.59 5.41
C HIS A 138 -2.32 -0.74 6.01
N MET A 139 -1.11 -1.18 5.67
CA MET A 139 -0.58 -2.50 6.03
C MET A 139 -0.02 -2.53 7.45
N CYS A 140 -0.65 -3.28 8.35
CA CYS A 140 -0.22 -3.38 9.74
C CYS A 140 1.11 -4.14 9.92
N ASP A 141 1.46 -4.99 8.99
CA ASP A 141 2.68 -5.83 8.95
C ASP A 141 3.60 -5.45 7.79
N LEU A 142 3.63 -4.18 7.42
CA LEU A 142 4.37 -3.65 6.29
C LEU A 142 5.82 -4.16 6.15
N PRO A 143 6.64 -4.33 7.23
CA PRO A 143 7.98 -4.88 7.10
C PRO A 143 8.00 -6.30 6.53
N LEU A 144 7.08 -7.18 6.94
CA LEU A 144 6.94 -8.53 6.40
C LEU A 144 6.57 -8.49 4.91
N VAL A 145 5.59 -7.66 4.56
CA VAL A 145 5.14 -7.49 3.16
C VAL A 145 6.28 -7.02 2.26
N LEU A 146 7.02 -5.99 2.68
CA LEU A 146 8.14 -5.45 1.91
C LEU A 146 9.33 -6.44 1.83
N ALA A 147 9.62 -7.17 2.90
CA ALA A 147 10.65 -8.20 2.91
C ALA A 147 10.31 -9.34 1.95
N ARG A 148 9.07 -9.82 1.98
CA ARG A 148 8.59 -10.84 1.05
C ARG A 148 8.62 -10.34 -0.40
N ALA A 149 8.16 -9.12 -0.65
CA ALA A 149 8.23 -8.48 -1.95
C ALA A 149 9.67 -8.40 -2.47
N ALA A 150 10.63 -7.99 -1.63
CA ALA A 150 12.04 -7.92 -2.00
C ALA A 150 12.59 -9.28 -2.45
N ARG A 151 12.20 -10.38 -1.80
CA ARG A 151 12.62 -11.75 -2.14
C ARG A 151 11.94 -12.32 -3.40
N LEU A 152 10.75 -11.82 -3.73
CA LEU A 152 10.02 -12.22 -4.93
C LEU A 152 10.48 -11.47 -6.19
N LEU A 153 11.31 -10.43 -6.06
CA LEU A 153 11.91 -9.76 -7.22
C LEU A 153 12.93 -10.66 -7.92
N GLY A 154 12.83 -10.72 -9.24
CA GLY A 154 13.86 -11.30 -10.10
C GLY A 154 15.02 -10.34 -10.33
N ASP A 155 16.06 -10.82 -11.03
CA ASP A 155 17.24 -10.04 -11.35
C ASP A 155 16.91 -8.75 -12.11
N GLY A 156 17.42 -7.63 -11.62
CA GLY A 156 17.14 -6.31 -12.17
C GLY A 156 15.70 -5.82 -11.95
N GLY A 157 14.89 -6.56 -11.19
CA GLY A 157 13.52 -6.19 -10.85
C GLY A 157 13.44 -4.94 -9.98
N SER A 158 12.23 -4.37 -9.91
CA SER A 158 11.97 -3.16 -9.12
C SER A 158 10.66 -3.25 -8.32
N LEU A 159 10.68 -2.70 -7.11
CA LEU A 159 9.48 -2.41 -6.33
C LEU A 159 9.10 -0.94 -6.57
N ARG A 160 7.84 -0.71 -6.94
CA ARG A 160 7.30 0.60 -7.33
C ARG A 160 6.08 0.92 -6.48
N VAL A 161 6.21 1.89 -5.59
CA VAL A 161 5.20 2.18 -4.57
C VAL A 161 4.77 3.64 -4.65
N ALA A 162 3.47 3.88 -4.79
CA ALA A 162 2.87 5.21 -4.69
C ALA A 162 2.02 5.28 -3.42
N TYR A 163 2.21 6.32 -2.62
CA TYR A 163 1.57 6.47 -1.31
C TYR A 163 1.34 7.94 -0.95
N PRO A 164 0.34 8.26 -0.09
CA PRO A 164 0.11 9.61 0.39
C PRO A 164 1.28 10.09 1.26
N SER A 165 1.48 11.40 1.29
CA SER A 165 2.50 12.04 2.14
C SER A 165 2.06 12.09 3.61
N GLU A 166 1.56 10.96 4.14
CA GLU A 166 1.07 10.86 5.52
C GLU A 166 2.14 11.31 6.53
N GLY A 167 1.74 12.18 7.46
CA GLY A 167 2.66 12.87 8.37
C GLY A 167 3.26 14.17 7.80
N GLY A 168 2.96 14.55 6.55
CA GLY A 168 3.32 15.82 5.93
C GLY A 168 2.30 16.93 6.20
N LEU A 169 2.77 18.18 6.25
CA LEU A 169 1.92 19.35 6.55
C LEU A 169 0.84 19.56 5.49
N LEU A 170 1.22 19.57 4.19
CA LEU A 170 0.28 19.82 3.09
C LEU A 170 -0.76 18.71 2.99
N TRP A 171 -0.37 17.45 3.17
CA TRP A 171 -1.29 16.32 3.22
C TRP A 171 -2.33 16.50 4.33
N ARG A 172 -1.86 16.83 5.56
CA ARG A 172 -2.74 17.06 6.71
C ARG A 172 -3.73 18.20 6.46
N LEU A 173 -3.24 19.35 5.98
CA LEU A 173 -4.09 20.51 5.65
C LEU A 173 -5.06 20.17 4.53
N GLY A 174 -4.63 19.41 3.53
CA GLY A 174 -5.45 18.99 2.39
C GLY A 174 -6.69 18.23 2.84
N TRP A 175 -6.51 17.11 3.55
CA TRP A 175 -7.68 16.33 3.99
C TRP A 175 -8.50 17.03 5.08
N MET A 176 -7.89 17.85 5.96
CA MET A 176 -8.63 18.64 6.97
C MET A 176 -9.55 19.67 6.31
N ALA A 177 -9.08 20.37 5.27
CA ALA A 177 -9.84 21.40 4.57
C ALA A 177 -10.91 20.85 3.59
N THR A 178 -10.80 19.57 3.23
CA THR A 178 -11.71 18.91 2.28
C THR A 178 -12.58 17.87 3.01
N THR A 179 -12.16 16.61 2.96
CA THR A 179 -12.92 15.47 3.53
C THR A 179 -13.17 15.63 5.02
N GLY A 180 -12.22 16.18 5.76
CA GLY A 180 -12.36 16.40 7.21
C GLY A 180 -13.44 17.44 7.54
N LEU A 181 -13.47 18.55 6.79
CA LEU A 181 -14.50 19.57 6.96
C LEU A 181 -15.88 19.04 6.57
N GLU A 182 -16.00 18.37 5.41
CA GLU A 182 -17.25 17.75 4.97
C GLU A 182 -17.78 16.74 6.01
N PHE A 183 -16.90 15.86 6.51
CA PHE A 183 -17.24 14.86 7.51
C PHE A 183 -17.73 15.48 8.81
N ARG A 184 -17.07 16.55 9.26
CA ARG A 184 -17.45 17.30 10.46
C ARG A 184 -18.82 17.98 10.29
N LEU A 185 -19.07 18.59 9.14
CA LEU A 185 -20.37 19.25 8.85
C LEU A 185 -21.50 18.22 8.74
N ARG A 186 -21.21 17.04 8.16
CA ARG A 186 -22.23 16.00 7.93
C ARG A 186 -22.53 15.17 9.17
N HIS A 187 -21.50 14.87 9.99
CA HIS A 187 -21.61 13.91 11.10
C HIS A 187 -21.32 14.50 12.48
N GLY A 188 -20.80 15.72 12.57
CA GLY A 188 -20.38 16.34 13.83
C GLY A 188 -19.15 15.68 14.48
N LEU A 189 -18.40 14.87 13.74
CA LEU A 189 -17.31 14.02 14.24
C LEU A 189 -15.95 14.43 13.66
N ASP A 190 -14.84 14.03 14.35
CA ASP A 190 -13.49 14.24 13.87
C ASP A 190 -13.08 13.14 12.87
N TYR A 191 -12.89 13.53 11.60
CA TYR A 191 -12.39 12.65 10.55
C TYR A 191 -10.97 12.12 10.84
N GLY A 192 -10.18 12.83 11.63
CA GLY A 192 -8.84 12.41 12.02
C GLY A 192 -8.79 11.07 12.77
N VAL A 193 -9.91 10.67 13.41
CA VAL A 193 -10.03 9.33 14.02
C VAL A 193 -10.02 8.26 12.94
N LEU A 194 -10.75 8.50 11.85
CA LEU A 194 -10.84 7.58 10.71
C LEU A 194 -9.51 7.53 9.95
N MET A 195 -8.87 8.68 9.73
CA MET A 195 -7.55 8.75 9.11
C MET A 195 -6.50 7.93 9.88
N ARG A 196 -6.46 8.03 11.21
CA ARG A 196 -5.53 7.23 12.03
C ARG A 196 -5.85 5.74 12.04
N HIS A 197 -7.13 5.38 11.87
CA HIS A 197 -7.55 3.98 11.73
C HIS A 197 -7.09 3.39 10.39
N GLU A 198 -7.23 4.14 9.32
CA GLU A 198 -6.89 3.70 7.97
C GLU A 198 -5.38 3.79 7.71
N HIS A 199 -4.78 4.96 7.92
CA HIS A 199 -3.39 5.22 7.61
C HIS A 199 -2.49 4.93 8.82
N VAL A 200 -2.15 3.66 8.99
CA VAL A 200 -1.30 3.23 10.10
C VAL A 200 0.19 3.53 9.86
N ASN A 201 0.61 3.70 8.59
CA ASN A 201 2.00 3.97 8.23
C ASN A 201 2.18 5.38 7.67
N THR A 202 3.16 6.10 8.19
CA THR A 202 3.57 7.40 7.66
C THR A 202 4.49 7.23 6.44
N ALA A 203 4.53 8.25 5.57
CA ALA A 203 5.46 8.28 4.44
C ALA A 203 6.93 8.13 4.88
N TRP A 204 7.29 8.66 6.06
CA TRP A 204 8.63 8.52 6.61
C TRP A 204 8.97 7.06 6.97
N GLU A 205 8.06 6.35 7.62
CA GLU A 205 8.26 4.93 7.98
C GLU A 205 8.40 4.07 6.73
N ILE A 206 7.53 4.27 5.73
CA ILE A 206 7.62 3.58 4.44
C ILE A 206 9.01 3.79 3.80
N GLU A 207 9.48 5.05 3.75
CA GLU A 207 10.80 5.36 3.18
C GLU A 207 11.96 4.76 3.95
N VAL A 208 11.89 4.71 5.29
CA VAL A 208 12.92 4.07 6.14
C VAL A 208 13.00 2.58 5.83
N LEU A 209 11.86 1.90 5.79
CA LEU A 209 11.80 0.46 5.50
C LEU A 209 12.32 0.15 4.08
N LEU A 210 11.90 0.92 3.07
CA LEU A 210 12.39 0.75 1.70
C LEU A 210 13.90 0.92 1.62
N LYS A 211 14.47 1.95 2.27
CA LYS A 211 15.92 2.21 2.25
C LYS A 211 16.73 1.17 3.03
N ALA A 212 16.13 0.50 4.01
CA ALA A 212 16.76 -0.60 4.71
C ALA A 212 16.81 -1.87 3.83
N LEU A 213 15.74 -2.13 3.05
CA LEU A 213 15.61 -3.34 2.24
C LEU A 213 16.23 -3.24 0.84
N PHE A 214 16.45 -2.03 0.32
CA PHE A 214 16.93 -1.83 -1.06
C PHE A 214 18.20 -0.99 -1.11
N ALA A 215 19.06 -1.28 -2.06
CA ALA A 215 20.30 -0.53 -2.29
C ALA A 215 20.01 0.86 -2.88
N GLU A 216 19.06 0.94 -3.81
CA GLU A 216 18.64 2.19 -4.46
C GLU A 216 17.17 2.45 -4.21
N VAL A 217 16.85 3.64 -3.72
CA VAL A 217 15.47 4.12 -3.55
C VAL A 217 15.39 5.55 -4.07
N ARG A 218 14.71 5.73 -5.19
CA ARG A 218 14.45 7.04 -5.79
C ARG A 218 13.03 7.46 -5.43
N ILE A 219 12.88 8.68 -4.90
CA ILE A 219 11.58 9.20 -4.46
C ILE A 219 11.24 10.44 -5.27
N THR A 220 10.06 10.43 -5.88
CA THR A 220 9.45 11.56 -6.57
C THR A 220 8.22 12.00 -5.79
N SER A 221 8.02 13.30 -5.63
CA SER A 221 6.89 13.87 -4.89
C SER A 221 5.97 14.66 -5.81
N PHE A 222 4.68 14.52 -5.61
CA PHE A 222 3.70 15.47 -6.15
C PHE A 222 3.58 16.65 -5.18
N GLY A 223 4.34 17.70 -5.45
CA GLY A 223 4.54 18.86 -4.57
C GLY A 223 6.02 19.11 -4.26
N LEU A 224 6.31 19.96 -3.29
CA LEU A 224 7.66 20.42 -2.94
C LEU A 224 8.19 19.75 -1.67
N GLY A 225 9.05 18.75 -1.85
CA GLY A 225 9.73 18.06 -0.74
C GLY A 225 8.78 17.30 0.19
N ARG A 226 9.23 17.05 1.43
CA ARG A 226 8.53 16.15 2.36
C ARG A 226 7.28 16.74 2.99
N GLN A 227 7.29 18.04 3.29
CA GLN A 227 6.20 18.70 4.04
C GLN A 227 5.13 19.28 3.11
N LEU A 228 5.53 19.68 1.90
CA LEU A 228 4.67 20.34 0.93
C LEU A 228 4.35 19.44 -0.28
N SER A 229 4.16 18.15 -0.03
CA SER A 229 3.70 17.18 -1.03
C SER A 229 2.41 16.49 -0.58
N LEU A 230 1.58 16.13 -1.55
CA LEU A 230 0.34 15.37 -1.32
C LEU A 230 0.58 13.87 -1.47
N TYR A 231 1.32 13.47 -2.51
CA TYR A 231 1.65 12.08 -2.78
C TYR A 231 3.12 11.91 -3.10
N ARG A 232 3.61 10.69 -2.92
CA ARG A 232 4.96 10.28 -3.24
C ARG A 232 4.94 8.98 -4.01
N PHE A 233 5.97 8.85 -4.81
CA PHE A 233 6.29 7.63 -5.53
C PHE A 233 7.72 7.23 -5.22
N ALA A 234 7.94 5.97 -4.87
CA ALA A 234 9.25 5.38 -4.66
C ALA A 234 9.50 4.26 -5.66
N ALA A 235 10.64 4.32 -6.36
CA ALA A 235 11.18 3.21 -7.14
C ALA A 235 12.40 2.65 -6.41
N ALA A 236 12.31 1.38 -5.98
CA ALA A 236 13.35 0.69 -5.22
C ALA A 236 13.95 -0.46 -6.04
N ARG A 237 15.28 -0.58 -6.02
CA ARG A 237 16.06 -1.60 -6.76
C ARG A 237 17.17 -2.16 -5.89
N GLY A 238 17.71 -3.31 -6.31
CA GLY A 238 18.78 -3.98 -5.60
C GLY A 238 18.35 -4.45 -4.22
N PRO A 239 17.45 -5.47 -4.13
CA PRO A 239 16.98 -5.97 -2.84
C PRO A 239 18.13 -6.53 -2.02
N ARG A 240 18.20 -6.19 -0.73
CA ARG A 240 19.12 -6.76 0.25
C ARG A 240 18.54 -8.07 0.79
N LEU A 241 18.79 -9.18 0.10
CA LEU A 241 18.10 -10.44 0.34
C LEU A 241 18.34 -11.01 1.74
N GLU A 242 19.54 -10.82 2.31
CA GLU A 242 19.85 -11.25 3.69
C GLU A 242 19.01 -10.48 4.71
N THR A 243 18.91 -9.15 4.55
CA THR A 243 18.06 -8.31 5.40
C THR A 243 16.58 -8.70 5.26
N ALA A 244 16.13 -8.95 4.03
CA ALA A 244 14.77 -9.36 3.75
C ALA A 244 14.45 -10.72 4.38
N ALA A 245 15.36 -11.70 4.29
CA ALA A 245 15.20 -13.01 4.92
C ALA A 245 15.10 -12.90 6.45
N ALA A 246 16.00 -12.11 7.07
CA ALA A 246 16.00 -11.90 8.52
C ALA A 246 14.70 -11.24 9.00
N TRP A 247 14.16 -10.27 8.25
CA TRP A 247 12.87 -9.64 8.60
C TRP A 247 11.71 -10.62 8.45
N GLU A 248 11.65 -11.36 7.36
CA GLU A 248 10.61 -12.35 7.13
C GLU A 248 10.57 -13.39 8.27
N GLU A 249 11.73 -13.93 8.67
CA GLU A 249 11.85 -14.88 9.77
C GLU A 249 11.39 -14.27 11.11
N ALA A 250 11.86 -13.07 11.45
CA ALA A 250 11.52 -12.40 12.69
C ALA A 250 10.01 -12.15 12.83
N PHE A 251 9.36 -11.67 11.75
CA PHE A 251 7.93 -11.38 11.76
C PHE A 251 7.06 -12.65 11.71
N GLN A 252 7.50 -13.70 10.99
CA GLN A 252 6.81 -14.99 11.02
C GLN A 252 6.91 -15.67 12.39
N ALA A 253 8.05 -15.58 13.07
CA ALA A 253 8.22 -16.10 14.42
C ALA A 253 7.29 -15.39 15.42
N SER A 254 7.15 -14.07 15.31
CA SER A 254 6.23 -13.26 16.15
C SER A 254 4.77 -13.64 15.94
N ALA A 255 4.38 -13.99 14.70
CA ALA A 255 3.02 -14.44 14.40
C ALA A 255 2.69 -15.86 14.94
N ARG A 256 3.72 -16.68 15.15
CA ARG A 256 3.59 -18.07 15.70
C ARG A 256 3.74 -18.16 17.21
N GLY A 257 4.06 -17.08 17.91
CA GLY A 257 4.25 -17.04 19.37
C GLY A 257 2.98 -17.43 20.16
N PRO A 258 3.08 -17.74 21.47
CA PRO A 258 2.01 -18.36 22.28
C PRO A 258 0.72 -17.53 22.42
N LEU A 259 0.66 -16.32 21.86
CA LEU A 259 -0.56 -15.49 21.76
C LEU A 259 -1.10 -15.38 20.32
N GLY A 260 -0.51 -16.11 19.36
CA GLY A 260 -0.88 -16.09 17.94
C GLY A 260 -2.08 -16.95 17.62
N GLY A 261 -3.22 -16.72 18.28
CA GLY A 261 -4.51 -17.18 17.77
C GLY A 261 -4.72 -16.51 16.40
N ARG A 262 -4.89 -17.32 15.34
CA ARG A 262 -5.22 -16.84 13.98
C ARG A 262 -6.32 -15.78 14.07
N ARG A 263 -5.98 -14.53 13.84
CA ARG A 263 -6.97 -13.49 13.64
C ARG A 263 -7.70 -13.82 12.34
N LYS A 264 -8.94 -14.29 12.45
CA LYS A 264 -9.84 -14.38 11.30
C LYS A 264 -9.93 -12.99 10.64
N PRO A 265 -9.96 -12.91 9.30
CA PRO A 265 -10.23 -11.67 8.62
C PRO A 265 -11.59 -11.16 9.10
N VAL A 266 -11.65 -9.89 9.48
CA VAL A 266 -12.88 -9.18 9.84
C VAL A 266 -13.72 -9.10 8.56
N GLY A 267 -14.71 -9.98 8.40
CA GLY A 267 -15.57 -9.93 7.23
C GLY A 267 -16.33 -11.20 6.86
N SER A 268 -16.16 -12.33 7.56
CA SER A 268 -17.02 -13.49 7.33
C SER A 268 -18.16 -13.53 8.34
N SER A 269 -19.15 -12.68 8.18
CA SER A 269 -20.48 -12.89 8.75
C SER A 269 -21.26 -13.76 7.77
N SER A 270 -21.40 -15.04 8.11
CA SER A 270 -22.39 -15.93 7.54
C SER A 270 -23.80 -15.41 7.87
N ARG A 271 -24.53 -14.98 6.88
CA ARG A 271 -25.95 -15.21 6.55
C ARG A 271 -26.41 -14.21 5.49
#